data_ba26aaa1ee5c944a1fbc6036d7b256e8
#
_entry.id   ba26aaa1ee5c944a1fbc6036d7b256e8
#
_cell.length_a   1.000
_cell.length_b   1.000
_cell.length_c   1.000
_cell.angle_alpha   90.00
_cell.angle_beta   90.00
_cell.angle_gamma   90.00
#
_symmetry.space_group_name_H-M   'P 1'
#
loop_
_entity.id
_entity.type
_entity.pdbx_description
1 polymer ?
#
loop_
_entity_poly.entity_id
_entity_poly.type
_entity_poly.pdbx_seq_one_letter_code
_entity_poly.pdbx_strand_id
1 'polypeptide(L)'
;MNTNLLTPILAGLLALFAQGCETRPAHIRVPLDGRTDYTAHVREILRAHPEGAFTLEFGPGVYDFYPEQAEEQFLRVSNNDNGTKRIAFRMEGMRRVTVCGHDTEFRFHGELVPFYIDSCEEIALRGVTIDYDVPFVLEGRVIAQDAATRSIDLKITSGNPVRVENGELIFSGYGWEQTQGDNIVFDTLTHAPYYNTARFLHPYWQRKLTAAMLGPDTVRLTGFLSPELPPVGSVYADKGPFRNNRRCPGIVVHRTRDLRIEQTTVHASGAMTLICENTEDVTLDRYDVRLREGSGRFISASADATHFVNCRGTIRFDGCLFENMLDDATNVHGTYMAVDTLSGDRLTARFGHVQQQGFDFARAGDTLRLIDRISLRPLETFVAAEARPLGDERWTIRAAGPLATPPSEHLAVENPRNMPAVEMRRCTVRNNRARSILISTPRPVTVEDNRFSSMMAGVLIAGDANSWFESGSVGDVVIRRNTFVNMGTGGENPQSVLQISPEIPASGRGGGFHYHGRIVFEQNTVRTFDSQVIYALSADRVEIRGNRFIQSDYPPIFDGLSYIDLQHCREAEISGNSFEGDRTAEVSAVGCGSVRMAPGQPGFADTTVEKPNTYYYKQ
;
A
#
# COMPACT_ATOMS: atom_id res chain seq x y z
N MET A 1 25.06 -23.86 -85.29
CA MET A 1 24.23 -22.65 -85.14
C MET A 1 24.02 -22.46 -83.66
N ASN A 2 24.44 -21.35 -83.19
CA ASN A 2 24.83 -21.09 -81.81
C ASN A 2 23.71 -21.26 -80.78
N THR A 3 24.00 -22.02 -79.76
CA THR A 3 23.24 -22.08 -78.46
C THR A 3 24.14 -21.46 -77.40
N ASN A 4 23.73 -20.31 -76.85
CA ASN A 4 24.37 -19.69 -75.69
C ASN A 4 23.73 -20.22 -74.44
N LEU A 5 24.52 -20.89 -73.61
CA LEU A 5 24.19 -21.26 -72.21
C LEU A 5 24.37 -20.04 -71.30
N LEU A 6 23.33 -19.65 -70.61
CA LEU A 6 23.37 -18.73 -69.49
C LEU A 6 23.35 -19.52 -68.17
N THR A 7 24.44 -19.44 -67.43
CA THR A 7 24.59 -19.98 -66.06
C THR A 7 24.06 -18.98 -65.07
N PRO A 8 23.18 -19.34 -64.08
CA PRO A 8 22.84 -18.44 -62.98
C PRO A 8 23.85 -18.59 -61.83
N ILE A 9 24.40 -17.47 -61.43
CA ILE A 9 25.22 -17.32 -60.23
C ILE A 9 24.32 -17.41 -58.99
N LEU A 10 24.48 -18.46 -58.18
CA LEU A 10 23.86 -18.63 -56.90
C LEU A 10 24.63 -17.83 -55.85
N ALA A 11 24.16 -16.62 -55.48
CA ALA A 11 24.67 -15.86 -54.37
C ALA A 11 24.09 -16.43 -53.07
N GLY A 12 24.89 -17.23 -52.35
CA GLY A 12 24.55 -17.72 -51.04
C GLY A 12 24.64 -16.59 -50.01
N LEU A 13 23.49 -16.12 -49.46
CA LEU A 13 23.45 -15.34 -48.25
C LEU A 13 23.77 -16.27 -47.06
N LEU A 14 24.97 -16.19 -46.51
CA LEU A 14 25.27 -16.69 -45.16
C LEU A 14 24.61 -15.73 -44.17
N ALA A 15 23.41 -16.08 -43.66
CA ALA A 15 22.90 -15.51 -42.45
C ALA A 15 23.72 -16.07 -41.28
N LEU A 16 24.65 -15.29 -40.78
CA LEU A 16 25.26 -15.53 -39.47
C LEU A 16 24.18 -15.37 -38.40
N PHE A 17 23.59 -16.48 -37.98
CA PHE A 17 22.93 -16.56 -36.68
C PHE A 17 24.02 -16.36 -35.62
N ALA A 18 24.14 -15.14 -35.12
CA ALA A 18 24.80 -14.91 -33.84
C ALA A 18 23.93 -15.61 -32.77
N GLN A 19 24.22 -16.87 -32.51
CA GLN A 19 23.78 -17.52 -31.27
C GLN A 19 24.49 -16.74 -30.16
N GLY A 20 23.74 -15.83 -29.51
CA GLY A 20 24.17 -15.23 -28.26
C GLY A 20 24.42 -16.38 -27.28
N CYS A 21 25.69 -16.60 -26.99
CA CYS A 21 26.09 -17.52 -25.93
C CYS A 21 25.50 -16.94 -24.63
N GLU A 22 24.38 -17.48 -24.13
CA GLU A 22 23.86 -17.11 -22.82
C GLU A 22 24.92 -17.54 -21.81
N THR A 23 25.75 -16.60 -21.40
CA THR A 23 26.70 -16.81 -20.31
C THR A 23 25.90 -17.14 -19.06
N ARG A 24 26.19 -18.28 -18.43
CA ARG A 24 25.61 -18.60 -17.13
C ARG A 24 25.91 -17.45 -16.17
N PRO A 25 24.93 -17.03 -15.32
CA PRO A 25 25.18 -16.01 -14.33
C PRO A 25 26.40 -16.35 -13.46
N ALA A 26 27.27 -15.37 -13.23
CA ALA A 26 28.39 -15.54 -12.31
C ALA A 26 27.86 -15.84 -10.91
N HIS A 27 28.54 -16.67 -10.15
CA HIS A 27 28.17 -17.01 -8.78
C HIS A 27 29.18 -16.39 -7.83
N ILE A 28 28.76 -15.38 -7.06
CA ILE A 28 29.59 -14.58 -6.17
C ILE A 28 29.15 -14.89 -4.74
N ARG A 29 30.06 -15.43 -3.94
CA ARG A 29 29.80 -15.70 -2.53
C ARG A 29 30.32 -14.57 -1.67
N VAL A 30 29.48 -14.13 -0.72
CA VAL A 30 29.86 -13.19 0.33
C VAL A 30 30.02 -13.97 1.63
N PRO A 31 31.26 -14.25 2.06
CA PRO A 31 31.47 -14.98 3.31
C PRO A 31 31.18 -14.10 4.51
N LEU A 32 30.72 -14.70 5.61
CA LEU A 32 30.69 -14.06 6.92
C LEU A 32 32.12 -14.11 7.51
N ASP A 33 32.94 -13.10 7.22
CA ASP A 33 34.37 -13.07 7.52
C ASP A 33 34.75 -12.20 8.74
N GLY A 34 33.75 -11.79 9.52
CA GLY A 34 33.93 -11.01 10.73
C GLY A 34 34.14 -9.51 10.53
N ARG A 35 33.94 -9.00 9.31
CA ARG A 35 33.90 -7.52 9.10
C ARG A 35 32.67 -6.93 9.79
N THR A 36 32.82 -5.70 10.28
CA THR A 36 31.75 -5.00 11.02
C THR A 36 30.76 -4.29 10.12
N ASP A 37 31.09 -4.08 8.83
CA ASP A 37 30.24 -3.38 7.84
C ASP A 37 30.43 -4.01 6.46
N TYR A 38 29.34 -4.51 5.88
CA TYR A 38 29.31 -5.11 4.56
C TYR A 38 28.92 -4.14 3.44
N THR A 39 28.57 -2.89 3.76
CA THR A 39 28.05 -1.89 2.81
C THR A 39 29.04 -1.61 1.67
N ALA A 40 30.31 -1.31 2.01
CA ALA A 40 31.34 -1.06 0.99
C ALA A 40 31.59 -2.30 0.12
N HIS A 41 31.63 -3.48 0.73
CA HIS A 41 31.89 -4.73 0.00
C HIS A 41 30.82 -5.04 -1.04
N VAL A 42 29.56 -4.93 -0.66
CA VAL A 42 28.43 -5.12 -1.58
C VAL A 42 28.45 -4.08 -2.69
N ARG A 43 28.67 -2.81 -2.36
CA ARG A 43 28.80 -1.72 -3.32
C ARG A 43 29.90 -2.01 -4.37
N GLU A 44 31.06 -2.50 -3.97
CA GLU A 44 32.16 -2.86 -4.85
C GLU A 44 31.79 -4.01 -5.81
N ILE A 45 31.11 -5.03 -5.30
CA ILE A 45 30.61 -6.14 -6.12
C ILE A 45 29.62 -5.63 -7.18
N LEU A 46 28.63 -4.82 -6.78
CA LEU A 46 27.64 -4.28 -7.71
C LEU A 46 28.30 -3.39 -8.79
N ARG A 47 29.25 -2.55 -8.41
CA ARG A 47 30.02 -1.70 -9.34
C ARG A 47 30.90 -2.50 -10.31
N ALA A 48 31.41 -3.66 -9.88
CA ALA A 48 32.20 -4.53 -10.75
C ALA A 48 31.34 -5.29 -11.78
N HIS A 49 30.03 -5.34 -11.60
CA HIS A 49 29.09 -6.07 -12.46
C HIS A 49 27.90 -5.19 -12.89
N PRO A 50 28.14 -4.06 -13.57
CA PRO A 50 27.10 -3.07 -13.85
C PRO A 50 25.98 -3.59 -14.76
N GLU A 51 26.25 -4.59 -15.61
CA GLU A 51 25.26 -5.21 -16.50
C GLU A 51 24.40 -6.29 -15.78
N GLY A 52 24.82 -6.73 -14.59
CA GLY A 52 24.19 -7.84 -13.87
C GLY A 52 24.70 -9.21 -14.31
N ALA A 53 23.79 -10.18 -14.53
CA ALA A 53 24.05 -11.59 -14.84
C ALA A 53 24.89 -12.32 -13.76
N PHE A 54 24.50 -12.18 -12.49
CA PHE A 54 25.14 -12.87 -11.38
C PHE A 54 24.14 -13.27 -10.29
N THR A 55 24.56 -14.26 -9.48
CA THR A 55 23.94 -14.58 -8.20
C THR A 55 24.90 -14.14 -7.10
N LEU A 56 24.41 -13.32 -6.18
CA LEU A 56 25.10 -12.88 -4.97
C LEU A 56 24.57 -13.70 -3.79
N GLU A 57 25.35 -14.66 -3.35
CA GLU A 57 24.99 -15.61 -2.28
C GLU A 57 25.64 -15.23 -0.97
N PHE A 58 24.82 -15.10 0.08
CA PHE A 58 25.24 -14.87 1.46
C PHE A 58 25.11 -16.16 2.27
N GLY A 59 26.11 -16.48 3.06
CA GLY A 59 26.08 -17.60 3.98
C GLY A 59 25.21 -17.34 5.21
N PRO A 60 25.00 -18.35 6.08
CA PRO A 60 24.25 -18.18 7.33
C PRO A 60 24.89 -17.17 8.26
N GLY A 61 24.06 -16.35 8.93
CA GLY A 61 24.48 -15.39 9.95
C GLY A 61 24.01 -13.97 9.70
N VAL A 62 24.52 -13.03 10.47
CA VAL A 62 24.11 -11.62 10.45
C VAL A 62 25.16 -10.78 9.73
N TYR A 63 24.71 -10.03 8.75
CA TYR A 63 25.50 -9.09 7.97
C TYR A 63 25.05 -7.68 8.31
N ASP A 64 25.92 -6.91 8.94
CA ASP A 64 25.64 -5.53 9.36
C ASP A 64 25.96 -4.54 8.24
N PHE A 65 25.06 -3.58 8.03
CA PHE A 65 25.17 -2.53 7.02
C PHE A 65 25.01 -1.16 7.68
N TYR A 66 25.97 -0.26 7.40
CA TYR A 66 26.01 1.08 7.99
C TYR A 66 25.94 2.18 6.91
N PRO A 67 25.36 3.35 7.24
CA PRO A 67 25.14 4.42 6.26
C PRO A 67 26.41 5.11 5.79
N GLU A 68 27.55 5.06 6.55
CA GLU A 68 28.78 5.78 6.24
C GLU A 68 29.44 5.35 4.93
N GLN A 69 29.27 4.08 4.55
CA GLN A 69 29.85 3.52 3.33
C GLN A 69 28.83 3.34 2.20
N ALA A 70 27.57 3.76 2.42
CA ALA A 70 26.49 3.65 1.46
C ALA A 70 26.61 4.69 0.33
N GLU A 71 25.95 4.42 -0.78
CA GLU A 71 25.78 5.41 -1.85
C GLU A 71 24.68 6.39 -1.50
N GLU A 72 24.91 7.68 -1.74
CA GLU A 72 23.91 8.72 -1.55
C GLU A 72 23.24 9.08 -2.88
N GLN A 73 21.90 9.13 -2.87
CA GLN A 73 21.12 9.56 -4.03
C GLN A 73 19.87 10.30 -3.56
N PHE A 74 19.51 11.39 -4.25
CA PHE A 74 18.21 12.02 -4.03
C PHE A 74 17.14 11.16 -4.71
N LEU A 75 16.25 10.58 -3.92
CA LEU A 75 15.13 9.79 -4.40
C LEU A 75 13.82 10.54 -4.22
N ARG A 76 12.99 10.43 -5.25
CA ARG A 76 11.56 10.73 -5.20
C ARG A 76 10.85 9.39 -5.13
N VAL A 77 10.11 9.17 -4.04
CA VAL A 77 9.41 7.92 -3.78
C VAL A 77 7.96 8.25 -3.47
N SER A 78 7.06 7.80 -4.33
CA SER A 78 5.62 8.05 -4.20
C SER A 78 5.11 7.62 -2.83
N ASN A 79 4.22 8.42 -2.25
CA ASN A 79 3.62 8.17 -0.94
C ASN A 79 4.63 8.05 0.22
N ASN A 80 5.88 8.46 -0.01
CA ASN A 80 6.96 8.55 0.98
C ASN A 80 7.57 9.97 0.98
N ASP A 81 8.51 10.20 1.89
CA ASP A 81 9.20 11.48 1.97
C ASP A 81 10.38 11.53 0.97
N ASN A 82 10.35 12.48 0.04
CA ASN A 82 11.46 12.73 -0.88
C ASN A 82 12.70 13.22 -0.11
N GLY A 83 13.88 12.89 -0.61
CA GLY A 83 15.12 13.35 -0.01
C GLY A 83 16.34 12.53 -0.43
N THR A 84 17.51 12.96 0.04
CA THR A 84 18.75 12.19 -0.10
C THR A 84 18.66 10.94 0.75
N LYS A 85 18.79 9.78 0.11
CA LYS A 85 18.79 8.47 0.75
C LYS A 85 20.17 7.86 0.66
N ARG A 86 20.55 7.12 1.68
CA ARG A 86 21.71 6.24 1.70
C ARG A 86 21.24 4.84 1.36
N ILE A 87 21.92 4.16 0.45
CA ILE A 87 21.46 2.93 -0.17
C ILE A 87 22.55 1.86 -0.02
N ALA A 88 22.19 0.68 0.51
CA ALA A 88 23.10 -0.44 0.66
C ALA A 88 23.25 -1.24 -0.64
N PHE A 89 22.13 -1.70 -1.23
CA PHE A 89 22.10 -2.43 -2.49
C PHE A 89 21.51 -1.53 -3.58
N ARG A 90 22.37 -0.81 -4.30
CA ARG A 90 21.96 0.03 -5.42
C ARG A 90 22.13 -0.72 -6.73
N MET A 91 21.03 -1.10 -7.37
CA MET A 91 20.98 -1.78 -8.65
C MET A 91 20.28 -0.90 -9.69
N GLU A 92 21.00 -0.51 -10.74
CA GLU A 92 20.46 0.34 -11.81
C GLU A 92 20.84 -0.24 -13.18
N GLY A 93 19.85 -0.44 -14.06
CA GLY A 93 20.04 -0.96 -15.41
C GLY A 93 20.51 -2.41 -15.50
N MET A 94 20.53 -3.12 -14.38
CA MET A 94 21.04 -4.50 -14.30
C MET A 94 20.01 -5.52 -14.77
N ARG A 95 20.50 -6.66 -15.25
CA ARG A 95 19.66 -7.78 -15.68
C ARG A 95 20.10 -9.09 -15.04
N ARG A 96 19.12 -9.97 -14.74
CA ARG A 96 19.36 -11.33 -14.23
C ARG A 96 20.25 -11.33 -12.97
N VAL A 97 19.84 -10.56 -11.97
CA VAL A 97 20.52 -10.53 -10.67
C VAL A 97 19.67 -11.25 -9.63
N THR A 98 20.31 -12.19 -8.93
CA THR A 98 19.73 -12.83 -7.76
C THR A 98 20.55 -12.49 -6.54
N VAL A 99 19.92 -11.92 -5.51
CA VAL A 99 20.48 -11.81 -4.16
C VAL A 99 19.82 -12.88 -3.31
N CYS A 100 20.60 -13.78 -2.76
CA CYS A 100 20.04 -14.90 -1.99
C CYS A 100 20.86 -15.23 -0.74
N GLY A 101 20.17 -15.88 0.21
CA GLY A 101 20.76 -16.38 1.43
C GLY A 101 20.00 -17.59 1.97
N HIS A 102 20.55 -18.20 3.00
CA HIS A 102 19.92 -19.25 3.79
C HIS A 102 20.31 -19.03 5.25
N ASP A 103 19.32 -18.86 6.11
CA ASP A 103 19.52 -18.40 7.50
C ASP A 103 20.35 -17.12 7.57
N THR A 104 20.11 -16.22 6.63
CA THR A 104 20.86 -14.98 6.43
C THR A 104 20.02 -13.79 6.89
N GLU A 105 20.58 -12.97 7.77
CA GLU A 105 20.00 -11.72 8.22
C GLU A 105 20.83 -10.54 7.72
N PHE A 106 20.18 -9.59 7.05
CA PHE A 106 20.71 -8.26 6.77
C PHE A 106 20.22 -7.31 7.86
N ARG A 107 21.15 -6.86 8.71
CA ARG A 107 20.86 -5.90 9.78
C ARG A 107 21.32 -4.52 9.35
N PHE A 108 20.38 -3.60 9.28
CA PHE A 108 20.63 -2.22 8.88
C PHE A 108 20.71 -1.30 10.10
N HIS A 109 21.64 -0.36 10.07
CA HIS A 109 21.82 0.64 11.10
C HIS A 109 21.45 2.02 10.56
N GLY A 110 20.60 2.74 11.30
CA GLY A 110 20.21 4.10 10.93
C GLY A 110 19.31 4.20 9.68
N GLU A 111 19.29 5.38 9.07
CA GLU A 111 18.50 5.65 7.87
C GLU A 111 19.23 5.15 6.61
N LEU A 112 19.20 3.85 6.41
CA LEU A 112 19.80 3.16 5.27
C LEU A 112 18.72 2.38 4.52
N VAL A 113 18.47 2.73 3.25
CA VAL A 113 17.57 1.99 2.36
C VAL A 113 18.23 0.67 1.97
N PRO A 114 17.65 -0.49 2.33
CA PRO A 114 18.22 -1.79 1.99
C PRO A 114 18.44 -1.98 0.50
N PHE A 115 17.38 -1.81 -0.31
CA PHE A 115 17.43 -2.07 -1.75
C PHE A 115 16.83 -0.90 -2.53
N TYR A 116 17.56 -0.42 -3.53
CA TYR A 116 17.07 0.44 -4.59
C TYR A 116 17.32 -0.24 -5.93
N ILE A 117 16.23 -0.51 -6.67
CA ILE A 117 16.24 -1.29 -7.92
C ILE A 117 15.57 -0.42 -8.98
N ASP A 118 16.34 0.06 -9.96
CA ASP A 118 15.83 0.96 -10.98
C ASP A 118 16.20 0.54 -12.39
N SER A 119 15.21 0.54 -13.28
CA SER A 119 15.41 0.23 -14.72
C SER A 119 16.05 -1.16 -14.95
N CYS A 120 15.78 -2.10 -14.05
CA CYS A 120 16.32 -3.46 -14.06
C CYS A 120 15.36 -4.46 -14.72
N GLU A 121 15.86 -5.68 -14.95
CA GLU A 121 15.09 -6.77 -15.54
C GLU A 121 15.50 -8.11 -14.94
N GLU A 122 14.52 -8.97 -14.58
CA GLU A 122 14.75 -10.30 -13.99
C GLU A 122 15.57 -10.22 -12.68
N ILE A 123 15.02 -9.52 -11.70
CA ILE A 123 15.65 -9.38 -10.37
C ILE A 123 14.97 -10.31 -9.36
N ALA A 124 15.75 -11.04 -8.60
CA ALA A 124 15.27 -11.90 -7.53
C ALA A 124 15.94 -11.60 -6.18
N LEU A 125 15.12 -11.50 -5.12
CA LEU A 125 15.56 -11.49 -3.72
C LEU A 125 15.00 -12.76 -3.06
N ARG A 126 15.86 -13.59 -2.47
CA ARG A 126 15.44 -14.91 -2.01
C ARG A 126 16.08 -15.35 -0.70
N GLY A 127 15.25 -15.78 0.26
CA GLY A 127 15.69 -16.47 1.46
C GLY A 127 16.48 -15.61 2.45
N VAL A 128 16.24 -14.29 2.49
CA VAL A 128 16.91 -13.37 3.39
C VAL A 128 15.93 -12.74 4.39
N THR A 129 16.45 -12.39 5.56
CA THR A 129 15.73 -11.60 6.58
C THR A 129 16.29 -10.19 6.61
N ILE A 130 15.44 -9.19 6.64
CA ILE A 130 15.76 -7.76 6.73
C ILE A 130 15.28 -7.26 8.08
N ASP A 131 16.17 -6.62 8.85
CA ASP A 131 15.80 -5.98 10.11
C ASP A 131 16.65 -4.72 10.34
N TYR A 132 16.23 -3.89 11.28
CA TYR A 132 16.97 -2.75 11.78
C TYR A 132 17.32 -2.97 13.26
N ASP A 133 18.51 -2.53 13.66
CA ASP A 133 18.98 -2.60 15.06
C ASP A 133 18.04 -1.83 16.00
N VAL A 134 17.65 -0.61 15.59
CA VAL A 134 16.69 0.25 16.29
C VAL A 134 15.55 0.62 15.33
N PRO A 135 14.30 0.22 15.61
CA PRO A 135 13.16 0.53 14.75
C PRO A 135 12.80 2.03 14.79
N PHE A 136 12.13 2.52 13.74
CA PHE A 136 11.82 3.94 13.54
C PHE A 136 10.56 4.42 14.27
N VAL A 137 9.90 3.54 15.00
CA VAL A 137 8.68 3.84 15.77
C VAL A 137 9.00 3.69 17.24
N LEU A 138 8.65 4.70 18.03
CA LEU A 138 8.73 4.61 19.48
C LEU A 138 7.61 3.73 20.01
N GLU A 139 7.93 2.73 20.81
CA GLU A 139 6.98 1.91 21.53
C GLU A 139 7.25 1.98 23.03
N GLY A 140 6.17 2.15 23.81
CA GLY A 140 6.26 2.19 25.26
C GLY A 140 5.03 1.57 25.92
N ARG A 141 5.24 0.82 27.01
CA ARG A 141 4.15 0.31 27.82
C ARG A 141 3.61 1.41 28.73
N VAL A 142 2.31 1.61 28.71
CA VAL A 142 1.63 2.50 29.66
C VAL A 142 1.65 1.87 31.05
N ILE A 143 2.36 2.48 32.00
CA ILE A 143 2.52 1.96 33.37
C ILE A 143 1.68 2.70 34.40
N ALA A 144 1.25 3.93 34.09
CA ALA A 144 0.35 4.73 34.91
C ALA A 144 -0.42 5.73 34.04
N GLN A 145 -1.57 6.21 34.56
CA GLN A 145 -2.34 7.31 33.98
C GLN A 145 -2.91 8.20 35.08
N ASP A 146 -3.08 9.49 34.77
CA ASP A 146 -3.73 10.45 35.65
C ASP A 146 -4.73 11.29 34.86
N ALA A 147 -6.02 11.11 35.18
CA ALA A 147 -7.12 11.80 34.51
C ALA A 147 -7.15 13.31 34.82
N ALA A 148 -6.67 13.73 36.01
CA ALA A 148 -6.71 15.14 36.42
C ALA A 148 -5.70 15.99 35.62
N THR A 149 -4.51 15.45 35.39
CA THR A 149 -3.46 16.10 34.59
C THR A 149 -3.51 15.70 33.12
N ARG A 150 -4.40 14.80 32.73
CA ARG A 150 -4.45 14.23 31.37
C ARG A 150 -3.10 13.69 30.95
N SER A 151 -2.49 12.81 31.77
CA SER A 151 -1.14 12.28 31.53
C SER A 151 -1.09 10.76 31.61
N ILE A 152 -0.05 10.22 30.96
CA ILE A 152 0.36 8.81 31.06
C ILE A 152 1.85 8.73 31.34
N ASP A 153 2.27 7.66 32.04
CA ASP A 153 3.67 7.30 32.20
C ASP A 153 3.98 6.11 31.29
N LEU A 154 5.00 6.27 30.47
CA LEU A 154 5.46 5.27 29.49
C LEU A 154 6.80 4.68 29.92
N LYS A 155 6.87 3.37 30.01
CA LYS A 155 8.13 2.60 30.02
C LYS A 155 8.48 2.24 28.57
N ILE A 156 9.55 2.85 28.04
CA ILE A 156 9.98 2.62 26.66
C ILE A 156 10.43 1.17 26.49
N THR A 157 9.97 0.51 25.43
CA THR A 157 10.22 -0.91 25.12
C THR A 157 10.84 -1.14 23.74
N SER A 158 10.82 -0.16 22.84
CA SER A 158 11.36 -0.27 21.48
C SER A 158 12.88 -0.23 21.38
N GLY A 159 13.60 0.04 22.50
CA GLY A 159 15.06 0.17 22.49
C GLY A 159 15.57 1.52 21.99
N ASN A 160 14.69 2.43 21.58
CA ASN A 160 15.09 3.79 21.20
C ASN A 160 15.66 4.55 22.40
N PRO A 161 16.84 5.17 22.30
CA PRO A 161 17.25 6.21 23.22
C PRO A 161 16.24 7.36 23.23
N VAL A 162 15.87 7.82 24.42
CA VAL A 162 14.91 8.91 24.60
C VAL A 162 15.49 10.02 25.47
N ARG A 163 15.11 11.27 25.17
CA ARG A 163 15.41 12.45 25.98
C ARG A 163 14.28 13.46 25.87
N VAL A 164 14.26 14.41 26.78
CA VAL A 164 13.31 15.53 26.75
C VAL A 164 14.08 16.83 26.62
N GLU A 165 13.75 17.61 25.61
CA GLU A 165 14.29 18.95 25.38
C GLU A 165 13.14 19.96 25.28
N ASN A 166 13.20 21.02 26.10
CA ASN A 166 12.15 22.06 26.13
C ASN A 166 10.72 21.51 26.31
N GLY A 167 10.56 20.37 27.03
CA GLY A 167 9.27 19.72 27.22
C GLY A 167 8.80 18.86 26.05
N GLU A 168 9.58 18.69 25.00
CA GLU A 168 9.30 17.80 23.86
C GLU A 168 10.07 16.49 24.02
N LEU A 169 9.39 15.36 23.80
CA LEU A 169 10.02 14.05 23.75
C LEU A 169 10.73 13.88 22.41
N ILE A 170 12.02 13.52 22.47
CA ILE A 170 12.85 13.14 21.34
C ILE A 170 13.23 11.67 21.51
N PHE A 171 13.00 10.88 20.48
CA PHE A 171 13.48 9.50 20.38
C PHE A 171 14.40 9.34 19.18
N SER A 172 15.35 8.42 19.27
CA SER A 172 16.42 8.34 18.28
C SER A 172 16.84 6.90 17.99
N GLY A 173 17.66 6.75 16.96
CA GLY A 173 18.42 5.57 16.63
C GLY A 173 19.78 5.97 16.06
N TYR A 174 20.46 5.05 15.38
CA TYR A 174 21.76 5.31 14.81
C TYR A 174 21.71 6.43 13.76
N GLY A 175 22.24 7.61 14.09
CA GLY A 175 22.34 8.76 13.18
C GLY A 175 21.01 9.44 12.81
N TRP A 176 19.91 9.19 13.51
CA TRP A 176 18.63 9.85 13.29
C TRP A 176 17.90 10.19 14.59
N GLU A 177 17.04 11.18 14.51
CA GLU A 177 16.16 11.62 15.60
C GLU A 177 14.76 11.94 15.08
N GLN A 178 13.78 11.78 15.99
CA GLN A 178 12.36 12.03 15.72
C GLN A 178 11.69 12.65 16.94
N THR A 179 10.65 13.44 16.71
CA THR A 179 9.80 14.00 17.77
C THR A 179 8.44 13.30 17.76
N GLN A 180 7.60 13.63 18.74
CA GLN A 180 6.23 13.13 18.82
C GLN A 180 5.40 13.49 17.59
N GLY A 181 4.52 12.57 17.18
CA GLY A 181 3.61 12.75 16.08
C GLY A 181 2.33 11.91 16.24
N ASP A 182 2.00 11.15 15.17
CA ASP A 182 0.85 10.28 15.16
C ASP A 182 1.03 9.10 16.11
N ASN A 183 0.11 8.96 17.06
CA ASN A 183 0.10 7.83 17.96
C ASN A 183 -0.99 6.80 17.65
N ILE A 184 -0.77 5.59 18.12
CA ILE A 184 -1.75 4.51 18.16
C ILE A 184 -1.52 3.65 19.39
N VAL A 185 -2.57 2.98 19.88
CA VAL A 185 -2.51 2.12 21.06
C VAL A 185 -2.78 0.67 20.68
N PHE A 186 -1.93 -0.25 21.17
CA PHE A 186 -2.03 -1.69 20.93
C PHE A 186 -2.42 -2.43 22.20
N ASP A 187 -3.21 -3.48 22.04
CA ASP A 187 -3.54 -4.44 23.08
C ASP A 187 -2.43 -5.51 23.20
N THR A 188 -1.90 -5.65 24.41
CA THR A 188 -0.81 -6.61 24.69
C THR A 188 -1.21 -8.07 24.66
N LEU A 189 -2.51 -8.39 24.69
CA LEU A 189 -2.99 -9.77 24.61
C LEU A 189 -3.17 -10.24 23.17
N THR A 190 -3.70 -9.38 22.33
CA THR A 190 -4.00 -9.70 20.92
C THR A 190 -2.90 -9.27 19.96
N HIS A 191 -1.98 -8.38 20.39
CA HIS A 191 -1.00 -7.69 19.56
C HIS A 191 -1.62 -6.85 18.42
N ALA A 192 -2.93 -6.64 18.47
CA ALA A 192 -3.65 -5.80 17.52
C ALA A 192 -3.79 -4.36 18.03
N PRO A 193 -4.07 -3.38 17.14
CA PRO A 193 -4.57 -2.08 17.59
C PRO A 193 -5.74 -2.26 18.55
N TYR A 194 -5.76 -1.45 19.60
CA TYR A 194 -6.76 -1.55 20.64
C TYR A 194 -8.17 -1.35 20.07
N TYR A 195 -9.13 -2.16 20.51
CA TYR A 195 -10.51 -2.05 20.06
C TYR A 195 -11.05 -0.63 20.29
N ASN A 196 -11.62 -0.02 19.24
CA ASN A 196 -12.05 1.38 19.24
C ASN A 196 -10.89 2.33 19.64
N THR A 197 -9.73 2.15 19.03
CA THR A 197 -8.51 2.90 19.35
C THR A 197 -8.62 4.40 19.08
N ALA A 198 -9.59 4.84 18.27
CA ALA A 198 -9.89 6.26 18.04
C ALA A 198 -10.09 7.05 19.34
N ARG A 199 -10.55 6.38 20.40
CA ARG A 199 -10.72 7.01 21.73
C ARG A 199 -9.42 7.48 22.35
N PHE A 200 -8.27 6.92 21.93
CA PHE A 200 -6.95 7.16 22.49
C PHE A 200 -6.04 7.99 21.58
N LEU A 201 -6.49 8.32 20.34
CA LEU A 201 -5.71 9.11 19.41
C LEU A 201 -5.60 10.55 19.86
N HIS A 202 -4.36 11.02 20.00
CA HIS A 202 -4.08 12.41 20.32
C HIS A 202 -3.88 13.23 19.04
N PRO A 203 -4.64 14.31 18.81
CA PRO A 203 -4.49 15.16 17.63
C PRO A 203 -3.25 16.07 17.79
N TYR A 204 -2.05 15.53 17.55
CA TYR A 204 -0.78 16.23 17.76
C TYR A 204 -0.65 17.53 16.94
N TRP A 205 -1.34 17.62 15.79
CA TRP A 205 -1.38 18.84 14.97
C TRP A 205 -2.14 20.00 15.65
N GLN A 206 -2.99 19.71 16.61
CA GLN A 206 -3.70 20.73 17.41
C GLN A 206 -2.85 21.15 18.60
N ARG A 207 -2.19 20.21 19.26
CA ARG A 207 -1.34 20.45 20.43
C ARG A 207 -0.35 19.32 20.60
N LYS A 208 0.93 19.65 20.80
CA LYS A 208 1.94 18.70 21.22
C LYS A 208 1.74 18.32 22.70
N LEU A 209 2.06 17.08 23.05
CA LEU A 209 2.14 16.65 24.44
C LEU A 209 3.39 17.22 25.10
N THR A 210 3.30 17.58 26.37
CA THR A 210 4.46 17.95 27.17
C THR A 210 5.08 16.70 27.79
N ALA A 211 6.37 16.53 27.64
CA ALA A 211 7.11 15.39 28.14
C ALA A 211 8.01 15.75 29.33
N ALA A 212 8.19 14.79 30.24
CA ALA A 212 9.15 14.86 31.35
C ALA A 212 9.76 13.49 31.61
N MET A 213 11.08 13.42 31.76
CA MET A 213 11.75 12.17 32.13
C MET A 213 11.46 11.82 33.60
N LEU A 214 11.03 10.59 33.86
CA LEU A 214 10.86 10.02 35.20
C LEU A 214 11.99 9.03 35.54
N GLY A 215 12.72 8.58 34.56
CA GLY A 215 13.85 7.65 34.66
C GLY A 215 14.57 7.54 33.32
N PRO A 216 15.62 6.72 33.19
CA PRO A 216 16.38 6.61 31.95
C PRO A 216 15.58 6.20 30.73
N ASP A 217 14.53 5.42 30.91
CA ASP A 217 13.64 4.85 29.90
C ASP A 217 12.16 4.99 30.26
N THR A 218 11.85 5.94 31.16
CA THR A 218 10.48 6.20 31.61
C THR A 218 10.15 7.67 31.43
N VAL A 219 9.06 7.94 30.71
CA VAL A 219 8.65 9.29 30.31
C VAL A 219 7.21 9.54 30.70
N ARG A 220 6.92 10.71 31.28
CA ARG A 220 5.55 11.21 31.45
C ARG A 220 5.18 12.06 30.23
N LEU A 221 4.03 11.74 29.61
CA LEU A 221 3.40 12.56 28.58
C LEU A 221 2.14 13.19 29.16
N THR A 222 2.02 14.52 29.05
CA THR A 222 0.93 15.30 29.65
C THR A 222 0.20 16.12 28.61
N GLY A 223 -1.12 16.25 28.77
CA GLY A 223 -1.94 17.17 28.00
C GLY A 223 -2.72 16.51 26.87
N PHE A 224 -3.05 15.23 26.98
CA PHE A 224 -3.87 14.50 26.00
C PHE A 224 -5.22 15.19 25.73
N LEU A 225 -5.52 15.36 24.44
CA LEU A 225 -6.82 15.83 23.95
C LEU A 225 -7.74 14.67 23.50
N SER A 226 -7.21 13.45 23.43
CA SER A 226 -8.00 12.25 23.10
C SER A 226 -9.21 12.11 24.05
N PRO A 227 -10.34 11.51 23.63
CA PRO A 227 -11.50 11.28 24.51
C PRO A 227 -11.14 10.55 25.81
N GLU A 228 -10.34 9.51 25.70
CA GLU A 228 -9.83 8.71 26.82
C GLU A 228 -8.31 8.67 26.85
N LEU A 229 -7.72 8.34 27.99
CA LEU A 229 -6.28 8.08 28.10
C LEU A 229 -5.98 6.63 27.70
N PRO A 230 -4.82 6.38 27.06
CA PRO A 230 -4.35 5.02 26.79
C PRO A 230 -4.37 4.14 28.05
N PRO A 231 -4.97 2.93 28.00
CA PRO A 231 -5.11 2.06 29.17
C PRO A 231 -3.77 1.61 29.77
N VAL A 232 -3.70 1.51 31.10
CA VAL A 232 -2.53 0.92 31.77
C VAL A 232 -2.35 -0.53 31.31
N GLY A 233 -1.11 -0.90 30.95
CA GLY A 233 -0.78 -2.21 30.40
C GLY A 233 -0.81 -2.29 28.86
N SER A 234 -1.42 -1.31 28.16
CA SER A 234 -1.37 -1.21 26.70
C SER A 234 0.01 -0.73 26.20
N VAL A 235 0.26 -0.88 24.91
CA VAL A 235 1.42 -0.29 24.25
C VAL A 235 1.01 0.96 23.48
N TYR A 236 1.62 2.08 23.83
CA TYR A 236 1.55 3.34 23.11
C TYR A 236 2.66 3.33 22.06
N ALA A 237 2.31 3.52 20.80
CA ALA A 237 3.24 3.64 19.70
C ALA A 237 3.14 5.03 19.07
N ASP A 238 4.28 5.62 18.70
CA ASP A 238 4.39 6.93 18.07
C ASP A 238 5.36 6.85 16.88
N LYS A 239 4.88 7.13 15.68
CA LYS A 239 5.69 7.06 14.45
C LYS A 239 6.32 8.39 14.05
N GLY A 240 6.16 9.43 14.86
CA GLY A 240 6.62 10.78 14.53
C GLY A 240 5.64 11.58 13.66
N PRO A 241 5.96 12.85 13.39
CA PRO A 241 5.09 13.77 12.68
C PRO A 241 5.01 13.45 11.18
N PHE A 242 3.88 13.75 10.56
CA PHE A 242 3.67 13.69 9.13
C PHE A 242 4.77 14.44 8.36
N ARG A 243 5.20 13.93 7.20
CA ARG A 243 6.34 14.38 6.38
C ARG A 243 7.71 14.16 7.02
N ASN A 244 7.80 13.38 8.09
CA ASN A 244 9.06 13.00 8.71
C ASN A 244 9.08 11.54 9.19
N ASN A 245 8.01 10.79 8.91
CA ASN A 245 7.81 9.43 9.39
C ASN A 245 7.79 8.37 8.26
N ARG A 246 8.18 8.77 7.04
CA ARG A 246 8.31 7.87 5.87
C ARG A 246 9.63 8.12 5.12
N ARG A 247 10.73 8.32 5.87
CA ARG A 247 12.04 8.68 5.28
C ARG A 247 12.86 7.49 4.81
N CYS A 248 12.66 6.31 5.39
CA CYS A 248 13.51 5.14 5.17
C CYS A 248 12.67 3.91 4.73
N PRO A 249 12.26 3.84 3.44
CA PRO A 249 11.61 2.65 2.90
C PRO A 249 12.57 1.46 2.83
N GLY A 250 12.03 0.23 2.84
CA GLY A 250 12.82 -0.99 2.80
C GLY A 250 13.33 -1.30 1.39
N ILE A 251 12.44 -1.65 0.48
CA ILE A 251 12.77 -2.01 -0.91
C ILE A 251 12.06 -1.01 -1.83
N VAL A 252 12.83 -0.23 -2.57
CA VAL A 252 12.33 0.76 -3.55
C VAL A 252 12.61 0.25 -4.95
N VAL A 253 11.58 0.12 -5.76
CA VAL A 253 11.66 -0.44 -7.11
C VAL A 253 11.04 0.52 -8.12
N HIS A 254 11.83 0.98 -9.06
CA HIS A 254 11.39 1.85 -10.13
C HIS A 254 11.61 1.18 -11.51
N ARG A 255 10.67 1.32 -12.44
CA ARG A 255 10.81 1.00 -13.88
C ARG A 255 11.43 -0.38 -14.17
N THR A 256 11.25 -1.32 -13.26
CA THR A 256 11.83 -2.67 -13.33
C THR A 256 10.82 -3.65 -13.93
N ARG A 257 11.30 -4.70 -14.57
CA ARG A 257 10.48 -5.78 -15.11
C ARG A 257 10.89 -7.13 -14.54
N ASP A 258 9.90 -7.98 -14.24
CA ASP A 258 10.07 -9.32 -13.64
C ASP A 258 10.86 -9.26 -12.32
N LEU A 259 10.21 -8.69 -11.29
CA LEU A 259 10.72 -8.72 -9.92
C LEU A 259 10.15 -9.92 -9.16
N ARG A 260 11.00 -10.68 -8.50
CA ARG A 260 10.62 -11.79 -7.63
C ARG A 260 11.19 -11.62 -6.24
N ILE A 261 10.35 -11.66 -5.23
CA ILE A 261 10.75 -11.70 -3.82
C ILE A 261 10.19 -12.99 -3.23
N GLU A 262 11.07 -13.89 -2.84
CA GLU A 262 10.72 -15.25 -2.45
C GLU A 262 11.31 -15.57 -1.07
N GLN A 263 10.50 -16.15 -0.17
CA GLN A 263 10.96 -16.59 1.16
C GLN A 263 11.76 -15.51 1.91
N THR A 264 11.33 -14.28 1.82
CA THR A 264 12.02 -13.12 2.39
C THR A 264 11.18 -12.52 3.48
N THR A 265 11.80 -12.21 4.62
CA THR A 265 11.12 -11.63 5.78
C THR A 265 11.64 -10.22 6.07
N VAL A 266 10.74 -9.27 6.35
CA VAL A 266 11.08 -7.93 6.86
C VAL A 266 10.49 -7.76 8.25
N HIS A 267 11.34 -7.44 9.22
CA HIS A 267 10.94 -7.25 10.62
C HIS A 267 10.80 -5.78 11.03
N ALA A 268 11.44 -4.87 10.30
CA ALA A 268 11.31 -3.44 10.52
C ALA A 268 11.53 -2.65 9.23
N SER A 269 10.84 -1.50 9.12
CA SER A 269 11.07 -0.50 8.08
C SER A 269 10.63 0.89 8.56
N GLY A 270 11.39 1.92 8.20
CA GLY A 270 11.08 3.32 8.53
C GLY A 270 10.12 4.02 7.58
N ALA A 271 9.48 3.25 6.69
CA ALA A 271 8.42 3.66 5.77
C ALA A 271 7.73 2.41 5.23
N MET A 272 7.33 2.37 3.96
CA MET A 272 6.85 1.16 3.28
C MET A 272 7.96 0.11 3.18
N THR A 273 7.62 -1.17 3.39
CA THR A 273 8.64 -2.23 3.27
C THR A 273 8.98 -2.55 1.82
N LEU A 274 8.00 -2.49 0.92
CA LEU A 274 8.19 -2.60 -0.53
C LEU A 274 7.34 -1.53 -1.22
N ILE A 275 7.96 -0.72 -2.07
CA ILE A 275 7.25 0.15 -3.00
C ILE A 275 7.76 -0.07 -4.42
N CYS A 276 6.81 -0.32 -5.35
CA CYS A 276 7.06 -0.48 -6.78
C CYS A 276 6.37 0.65 -7.56
N GLU A 277 7.14 1.35 -8.38
CA GLU A 277 6.64 2.41 -9.26
C GLU A 277 6.96 2.08 -10.72
N ASN A 278 5.98 2.24 -11.60
CA ASN A 278 6.14 1.99 -13.04
C ASN A 278 6.77 0.61 -13.36
N THR A 279 6.61 -0.36 -12.47
CA THR A 279 7.21 -1.70 -12.53
C THR A 279 6.25 -2.68 -13.19
N GLU A 280 6.77 -3.65 -13.93
CA GLU A 280 6.00 -4.63 -14.67
C GLU A 280 6.30 -6.04 -14.17
N ASP A 281 5.26 -6.81 -13.89
CA ASP A 281 5.32 -8.18 -13.37
C ASP A 281 6.10 -8.33 -12.06
N VAL A 282 5.36 -8.40 -10.96
CA VAL A 282 5.91 -8.58 -9.62
C VAL A 282 5.34 -9.85 -8.99
N THR A 283 6.21 -10.70 -8.47
CA THR A 283 5.83 -11.92 -7.76
C THR A 283 6.39 -11.91 -6.35
N LEU A 284 5.49 -12.03 -5.37
CA LEU A 284 5.79 -12.16 -3.95
C LEU A 284 5.34 -13.55 -3.49
N ASP A 285 6.30 -14.47 -3.30
CA ASP A 285 6.06 -15.82 -2.78
C ASP A 285 6.64 -15.94 -1.38
N ARG A 286 5.76 -16.02 -0.36
CA ARG A 286 6.18 -16.02 1.05
C ARG A 286 7.10 -14.84 1.38
N TYR A 287 6.71 -13.67 0.92
CA TYR A 287 7.26 -12.39 1.36
C TYR A 287 6.50 -11.97 2.61
N ASP A 288 7.19 -12.00 3.74
CA ASP A 288 6.58 -11.74 5.04
C ASP A 288 7.03 -10.38 5.58
N VAL A 289 6.07 -9.56 6.00
CA VAL A 289 6.29 -8.36 6.82
C VAL A 289 5.68 -8.65 8.18
N ARG A 290 6.53 -8.94 9.16
CA ARG A 290 6.05 -9.46 10.45
C ARG A 290 6.95 -9.08 11.61
N LEU A 291 6.40 -9.17 12.81
CA LEU A 291 7.16 -8.97 14.03
C LEU A 291 8.31 -9.99 14.15
N ARG A 292 9.44 -9.53 14.70
CA ARG A 292 10.51 -10.44 15.11
C ARG A 292 10.08 -11.20 16.35
N GLU A 293 10.10 -12.51 16.29
CA GLU A 293 9.75 -13.37 17.42
C GLU A 293 10.66 -13.09 18.63
N GLY A 294 10.08 -12.97 19.81
CA GLY A 294 10.80 -12.71 21.07
C GLY A 294 11.35 -11.28 21.23
N SER A 295 11.17 -10.39 20.25
CA SER A 295 11.67 -9.00 20.34
C SER A 295 10.87 -8.11 21.29
N GLY A 296 9.62 -8.47 21.57
CA GLY A 296 8.68 -7.61 22.31
C GLY A 296 8.14 -6.42 21.50
N ARG A 297 8.46 -6.31 20.21
CA ARG A 297 7.95 -5.27 19.31
C ARG A 297 6.47 -5.49 18.99
N PHE A 298 5.76 -4.39 18.72
CA PHE A 298 4.36 -4.36 18.27
C PHE A 298 4.23 -3.80 16.85
N ILE A 299 5.29 -3.27 16.27
CA ILE A 299 5.29 -2.65 14.96
C ILE A 299 6.33 -3.32 14.07
N SER A 300 5.93 -3.68 12.84
CA SER A 300 6.81 -4.20 11.78
C SER A 300 7.21 -3.13 10.76
N ALA A 301 6.34 -2.16 10.47
CA ALA A 301 6.63 -1.08 9.54
C ALA A 301 5.86 0.19 9.92
N SER A 302 6.45 1.37 9.68
CA SER A 302 5.81 2.64 9.95
C SER A 302 4.77 3.05 8.90
N ALA A 303 4.72 2.35 7.75
CA ALA A 303 3.75 2.51 6.67
C ALA A 303 3.33 1.13 6.10
N ASP A 304 2.99 1.05 4.81
CA ASP A 304 2.46 -0.15 4.18
C ASP A 304 3.48 -1.31 4.13
N ALA A 305 2.98 -2.56 4.14
CA ALA A 305 3.83 -3.69 3.80
C ALA A 305 4.21 -3.67 2.33
N THR A 306 3.26 -3.39 1.42
CA THR A 306 3.52 -3.32 -0.01
C THR A 306 2.70 -2.21 -0.66
N HIS A 307 3.28 -1.52 -1.66
CA HIS A 307 2.63 -0.43 -2.36
C HIS A 307 3.02 -0.41 -3.84
N PHE A 308 2.04 -0.25 -4.75
CA PHE A 308 2.24 -0.36 -6.19
C PHE A 308 1.59 0.82 -6.91
N VAL A 309 2.40 1.67 -7.52
CA VAL A 309 1.95 2.88 -8.21
C VAL A 309 2.26 2.78 -9.70
N ASN A 310 1.24 2.95 -10.55
CA ASN A 310 1.38 2.90 -12.01
C ASN A 310 2.11 1.65 -12.52
N CYS A 311 2.01 0.52 -11.84
CA CYS A 311 2.59 -0.74 -12.27
C CYS A 311 1.83 -1.35 -13.46
N ARG A 312 2.40 -2.37 -14.09
CA ARG A 312 1.84 -3.07 -15.25
C ARG A 312 1.99 -4.58 -15.10
N GLY A 313 1.46 -5.32 -16.08
CA GLY A 313 1.50 -6.78 -16.07
C GLY A 313 0.65 -7.35 -14.92
N THR A 314 1.20 -8.23 -14.13
CA THR A 314 0.50 -8.87 -13.01
C THR A 314 1.30 -8.75 -11.72
N ILE A 315 0.62 -8.36 -10.63
CA ILE A 315 1.15 -8.44 -9.26
C ILE A 315 0.58 -9.68 -8.61
N ARG A 316 1.45 -10.60 -8.18
CA ARG A 316 1.08 -11.86 -7.53
C ARG A 316 1.57 -11.92 -6.10
N PHE A 317 0.67 -12.27 -5.20
CA PHE A 317 0.94 -12.58 -3.80
C PHE A 317 0.57 -14.04 -3.55
N ASP A 318 1.48 -14.81 -3.03
CA ASP A 318 1.25 -16.21 -2.69
C ASP A 318 1.85 -16.57 -1.33
N GLY A 319 1.00 -16.97 -0.38
CA GLY A 319 1.42 -17.43 0.95
C GLY A 319 2.13 -16.39 1.81
N CYS A 320 1.91 -15.08 1.58
CA CYS A 320 2.52 -13.99 2.32
C CYS A 320 1.87 -13.77 3.69
N LEU A 321 2.65 -13.31 4.67
CA LEU A 321 2.17 -12.85 5.97
C LEU A 321 2.47 -11.35 6.13
N PHE A 322 1.43 -10.55 6.33
CA PHE A 322 1.54 -9.12 6.62
C PHE A 322 0.88 -8.83 7.97
N GLU A 323 1.66 -8.39 8.95
CA GLU A 323 1.15 -8.10 10.29
C GLU A 323 1.79 -6.86 10.92
N ASN A 324 0.99 -6.13 11.70
CA ASN A 324 1.44 -5.06 12.58
C ASN A 324 2.11 -3.86 11.87
N MET A 325 1.77 -3.60 10.59
CA MET A 325 2.14 -2.35 9.93
C MET A 325 1.27 -1.20 10.43
N LEU A 326 1.79 0.02 10.42
CA LEU A 326 1.04 1.22 10.77
C LEU A 326 0.26 1.82 9.59
N ASP A 327 0.11 1.06 8.51
CA ASP A 327 -0.73 1.42 7.36
C ASP A 327 -1.27 0.14 6.68
N ASP A 328 -1.52 0.17 5.36
CA ASP A 328 -2.12 -0.92 4.59
C ASP A 328 -1.19 -2.14 4.46
N ALA A 329 -1.76 -3.33 4.28
CA ALA A 329 -0.94 -4.46 3.89
C ALA A 329 -0.58 -4.39 2.41
N THR A 330 -1.49 -3.93 1.55
CA THR A 330 -1.17 -3.61 0.16
C THR A 330 -2.07 -2.50 -0.37
N ASN A 331 -1.49 -1.62 -1.19
CA ASN A 331 -2.19 -0.60 -1.96
C ASN A 331 -1.75 -0.70 -3.44
N VAL A 332 -2.72 -0.73 -4.36
CA VAL A 332 -2.47 -0.83 -5.81
C VAL A 332 -3.30 0.21 -6.53
N HIS A 333 -2.66 1.21 -7.12
CA HIS A 333 -3.34 2.32 -7.78
C HIS A 333 -2.53 2.96 -8.91
N GLY A 334 -3.21 3.76 -9.72
CA GLY A 334 -2.60 4.73 -10.62
C GLY A 334 -2.52 6.12 -9.98
N THR A 335 -2.16 7.13 -10.77
CA THR A 335 -2.04 8.51 -10.29
C THR A 335 -2.93 9.44 -11.12
N TYR A 336 -3.71 10.30 -10.45
CA TYR A 336 -4.34 11.46 -11.06
C TYR A 336 -3.42 12.68 -10.95
N MET A 337 -3.43 13.51 -11.99
CA MET A 337 -2.90 14.87 -11.89
C MET A 337 -4.02 15.88 -12.13
N ALA A 338 -4.14 16.89 -11.30
CA ALA A 338 -5.08 17.99 -11.51
C ALA A 338 -4.65 18.83 -12.71
N VAL A 339 -5.57 19.11 -13.63
CA VAL A 339 -5.28 19.94 -14.81
C VAL A 339 -5.35 21.42 -14.42
N ASP A 340 -4.25 22.15 -14.61
CA ASP A 340 -4.16 23.59 -14.36
C ASP A 340 -4.63 24.41 -15.57
N THR A 341 -4.24 23.99 -16.78
CA THR A 341 -4.63 24.66 -18.03
C THR A 341 -4.91 23.66 -19.12
N LEU A 342 -5.90 23.97 -19.96
CA LEU A 342 -6.22 23.19 -21.16
C LEU A 342 -6.51 24.19 -22.30
N SER A 343 -5.79 24.09 -23.42
CA SER A 343 -5.99 24.95 -24.60
C SER A 343 -5.57 24.21 -25.87
N GLY A 344 -6.53 23.96 -26.75
CA GLY A 344 -6.31 23.25 -28.00
C GLY A 344 -5.80 21.81 -27.78
N ASP A 345 -4.58 21.54 -28.19
CA ASP A 345 -3.90 20.23 -28.01
C ASP A 345 -2.99 20.18 -26.77
N ARG A 346 -2.96 21.24 -25.93
CA ARG A 346 -1.99 21.36 -24.82
C ARG A 346 -2.68 21.46 -23.49
N LEU A 347 -2.12 20.76 -22.51
CA LEU A 347 -2.50 20.90 -21.11
C LEU A 347 -1.26 20.96 -20.22
N THR A 348 -1.41 21.65 -19.08
CA THR A 348 -0.51 21.52 -17.94
C THR A 348 -1.26 20.89 -16.79
N ALA A 349 -0.60 20.01 -16.07
CA ALA A 349 -1.18 19.34 -14.92
C ALA A 349 -0.19 19.31 -13.75
N ARG A 350 -0.70 19.27 -12.52
CA ARG A 350 0.12 19.18 -11.30
C ARG A 350 -0.25 17.98 -10.47
N PHE A 351 0.72 17.48 -9.72
CA PHE A 351 0.43 16.52 -8.66
C PHE A 351 -0.43 17.15 -7.57
N GLY A 352 -1.51 16.48 -7.20
CA GLY A 352 -2.42 16.96 -6.18
C GLY A 352 -1.94 16.70 -4.75
N HIS A 353 -1.12 15.68 -4.55
CA HIS A 353 -0.56 15.31 -3.25
C HIS A 353 0.96 15.52 -3.21
N VAL A 354 1.46 16.08 -2.09
CA VAL A 354 2.88 16.46 -1.96
C VAL A 354 3.84 15.25 -2.04
N GLN A 355 3.42 14.08 -1.58
CA GLN A 355 4.22 12.85 -1.64
C GLN A 355 4.18 12.16 -3.02
N GLN A 356 3.58 12.78 -4.04
CA GLN A 356 3.63 12.32 -5.44
C GLN A 356 4.54 13.21 -6.31
N GLN A 357 5.10 14.27 -5.76
CA GLN A 357 5.98 15.19 -6.49
C GLN A 357 7.22 14.49 -7.03
N GLY A 358 7.51 14.73 -8.32
CA GLY A 358 8.65 14.13 -9.02
C GLY A 358 8.41 12.73 -9.59
N PHE A 359 7.18 12.21 -9.48
CA PHE A 359 6.79 10.92 -10.05
C PHE A 359 6.82 10.94 -11.59
N ASP A 360 7.24 9.84 -12.23
CA ASP A 360 7.29 9.67 -13.70
C ASP A 360 5.89 9.28 -14.22
N PHE A 361 5.09 10.27 -14.62
CA PHE A 361 3.66 10.12 -14.90
C PHE A 361 3.34 9.56 -16.28
N ALA A 362 3.96 10.07 -17.35
CA ALA A 362 3.59 9.73 -18.73
C ALA A 362 4.75 9.91 -19.72
N ARG A 363 4.64 9.24 -20.87
CA ARG A 363 5.57 9.33 -21.98
C ARG A 363 4.85 9.62 -23.29
N ALA A 364 5.58 10.09 -24.29
CA ALA A 364 5.07 10.18 -25.65
C ALA A 364 4.60 8.79 -26.13
N GLY A 365 3.41 8.74 -26.73
CA GLY A 365 2.73 7.52 -27.16
C GLY A 365 1.79 6.90 -26.12
N ASP A 366 1.79 7.36 -24.88
CA ASP A 366 0.83 6.90 -23.89
C ASP A 366 -0.59 7.38 -24.24
N THR A 367 -1.57 6.52 -23.95
CA THR A 367 -2.98 6.87 -24.04
C THR A 367 -3.44 7.38 -22.69
N LEU A 368 -3.73 8.66 -22.60
CA LEU A 368 -4.17 9.35 -21.40
C LEU A 368 -5.67 9.60 -21.43
N ARG A 369 -6.25 9.86 -20.27
CA ARG A 369 -7.69 10.09 -20.12
C ARG A 369 -7.95 11.31 -19.25
N LEU A 370 -8.74 12.27 -19.76
CA LEU A 370 -9.31 13.34 -18.96
C LEU A 370 -10.53 12.84 -18.21
N ILE A 371 -10.63 13.22 -16.95
CA ILE A 371 -11.77 12.89 -16.09
C ILE A 371 -12.32 14.16 -15.42
N ASP A 372 -13.60 14.12 -15.07
CA ASP A 372 -14.23 15.05 -14.15
C ASP A 372 -13.93 14.66 -12.70
N ARG A 373 -13.32 15.53 -11.92
CA ARG A 373 -12.89 15.25 -10.53
C ARG A 373 -14.03 15.09 -9.54
N ILE A 374 -15.21 15.60 -9.86
CA ILE A 374 -16.37 15.53 -8.96
C ILE A 374 -17.08 14.18 -9.09
N SER A 375 -17.28 13.71 -10.32
CA SER A 375 -17.98 12.45 -10.60
C SER A 375 -17.02 11.28 -10.89
N LEU A 376 -15.72 11.55 -11.05
CA LEU A 376 -14.70 10.63 -11.55
C LEU A 376 -15.02 10.07 -12.95
N ARG A 377 -15.92 10.72 -13.68
CA ARG A 377 -16.36 10.30 -15.02
C ARG A 377 -15.28 10.58 -16.06
N PRO A 378 -14.91 9.58 -16.89
CA PRO A 378 -14.11 9.81 -18.09
C PRO A 378 -14.82 10.76 -19.05
N LEU A 379 -14.09 11.78 -19.53
CA LEU A 379 -14.59 12.79 -20.48
C LEU A 379 -14.02 12.55 -21.86
N GLU A 380 -12.71 12.36 -21.98
CA GLU A 380 -12.03 12.20 -23.25
C GLU A 380 -10.76 11.36 -23.09
N THR A 381 -10.48 10.54 -24.11
CA THR A 381 -9.24 9.74 -24.19
C THR A 381 -8.42 10.23 -25.37
N PHE A 382 -7.13 10.45 -25.17
CA PHE A 382 -6.22 10.98 -26.18
C PHE A 382 -4.84 10.34 -26.09
N VAL A 383 -4.08 10.40 -27.20
CA VAL A 383 -2.69 9.97 -27.23
C VAL A 383 -1.78 11.18 -26.96
N ALA A 384 -0.85 11.05 -26.03
CA ALA A 384 0.16 12.06 -25.78
C ALA A 384 1.22 12.06 -26.90
N ALA A 385 1.28 13.12 -27.70
CA ALA A 385 2.36 13.31 -28.67
C ALA A 385 3.67 13.71 -27.97
N GLU A 386 3.56 14.42 -26.84
CA GLU A 386 4.66 14.78 -25.95
C GLU A 386 4.14 14.78 -24.51
N ALA A 387 4.99 14.34 -23.59
CA ALA A 387 4.77 14.45 -22.15
C ALA A 387 6.13 14.68 -21.48
N ARG A 388 6.25 15.71 -20.66
CA ARG A 388 7.49 16.03 -19.96
C ARG A 388 7.24 16.75 -18.64
N PRO A 389 8.09 16.52 -17.63
CA PRO A 389 8.00 17.25 -16.38
C PRO A 389 8.37 18.73 -16.54
N LEU A 390 7.73 19.57 -15.72
CA LEU A 390 8.07 20.97 -15.47
C LEU A 390 8.44 21.10 -13.98
N GLY A 391 9.65 20.69 -13.64
CA GLY A 391 10.08 20.49 -12.26
C GLY A 391 9.36 19.30 -11.61
N ASP A 392 9.37 19.24 -10.28
CA ASP A 392 8.83 18.10 -9.52
C ASP A 392 7.31 18.13 -9.36
N GLU A 393 6.69 19.28 -9.51
CA GLU A 393 5.26 19.47 -9.21
C GLU A 393 4.34 19.34 -10.43
N ARG A 394 4.83 19.62 -11.64
CA ARG A 394 4.00 19.81 -12.84
C ARG A 394 4.51 19.05 -14.05
N TRP A 395 3.56 18.79 -14.95
CA TRP A 395 3.82 18.23 -16.28
C TRP A 395 3.18 19.09 -17.37
N THR A 396 3.83 19.17 -18.53
CA THR A 396 3.21 19.63 -19.76
C THR A 396 2.99 18.45 -20.68
N ILE A 397 1.80 18.38 -21.26
CA ILE A 397 1.38 17.30 -22.14
C ILE A 397 0.78 17.92 -23.40
N ARG A 398 1.21 17.45 -24.57
CA ARG A 398 0.62 17.78 -25.85
C ARG A 398 -0.07 16.55 -26.43
N ALA A 399 -1.33 16.64 -26.71
CA ALA A 399 -2.12 15.61 -27.36
C ALA A 399 -1.76 15.51 -28.87
N ALA A 400 -2.02 14.36 -29.49
CA ALA A 400 -1.82 14.15 -30.94
C ALA A 400 -2.79 14.95 -31.81
N GLY A 401 -3.83 15.54 -31.22
CA GLY A 401 -4.79 16.42 -31.87
C GLY A 401 -5.51 17.30 -30.86
N PRO A 402 -6.35 18.26 -31.32
CA PRO A 402 -7.12 19.11 -30.45
C PRO A 402 -8.04 18.31 -29.53
N LEU A 403 -8.12 18.70 -28.25
CA LEU A 403 -9.00 18.13 -27.26
C LEU A 403 -10.39 18.81 -27.34
N ALA A 404 -11.42 17.99 -27.29
CA ALA A 404 -12.82 18.47 -27.35
C ALA A 404 -13.36 18.89 -25.98
N THR A 405 -12.78 18.36 -24.89
CA THR A 405 -13.17 18.71 -23.52
C THR A 405 -12.92 20.19 -23.23
N PRO A 406 -13.94 20.94 -22.79
CA PRO A 406 -13.76 22.34 -22.43
C PRO A 406 -12.89 22.49 -21.18
N PRO A 407 -12.13 23.58 -21.05
CA PRO A 407 -11.40 23.90 -19.82
C PRO A 407 -12.33 23.99 -18.61
N SER A 408 -11.92 23.37 -17.50
CA SER A 408 -12.62 23.41 -16.21
C SER A 408 -11.63 23.22 -15.07
N GLU A 409 -11.90 23.80 -13.92
CA GLU A 409 -11.13 23.58 -12.68
C GLU A 409 -11.31 22.19 -12.08
N HIS A 410 -12.33 21.46 -12.55
CA HIS A 410 -12.64 20.11 -12.10
C HIS A 410 -12.05 19.01 -13.02
N LEU A 411 -11.02 19.31 -13.78
CA LEU A 411 -10.37 18.32 -14.63
C LEU A 411 -9.18 17.66 -13.93
N ALA A 412 -9.03 16.35 -14.13
CA ALA A 412 -7.79 15.64 -13.89
C ALA A 412 -7.42 14.79 -15.11
N VAL A 413 -6.17 14.37 -15.16
CA VAL A 413 -5.66 13.45 -16.19
C VAL A 413 -5.07 12.23 -15.50
N GLU A 414 -5.29 11.04 -16.10
CA GLU A 414 -4.71 9.77 -15.65
C GLU A 414 -4.10 8.99 -16.81
N ASN A 415 -3.24 8.01 -16.46
CA ASN A 415 -2.64 7.07 -17.40
C ASN A 415 -3.18 5.64 -17.16
N PRO A 416 -4.32 5.26 -17.76
CA PRO A 416 -4.97 3.98 -17.49
C PRO A 416 -4.21 2.76 -18.05
N ARG A 417 -3.15 2.97 -18.83
CA ARG A 417 -2.28 1.89 -19.32
C ARG A 417 -1.39 1.32 -18.20
N ASN A 418 -1.01 2.15 -17.27
CA ASN A 418 -0.11 1.82 -16.17
C ASN A 418 -0.92 1.33 -14.95
N MET A 419 -1.60 0.19 -15.12
CA MET A 419 -2.39 -0.44 -14.05
C MET A 419 -2.33 -1.96 -14.21
N PRO A 420 -1.97 -2.72 -13.15
CA PRO A 420 -1.72 -4.15 -13.21
C PRO A 420 -2.99 -4.99 -12.97
N ALA A 421 -2.97 -6.24 -13.40
CA ALA A 421 -3.80 -7.27 -12.80
C ALA A 421 -3.27 -7.65 -11.41
N VAL A 422 -4.15 -8.14 -10.51
CA VAL A 422 -3.78 -8.52 -9.14
C VAL A 422 -4.29 -9.91 -8.81
N GLU A 423 -3.41 -10.76 -8.32
CA GLU A 423 -3.72 -12.08 -7.81
C GLU A 423 -3.18 -12.23 -6.39
N MET A 424 -4.06 -12.43 -5.38
CA MET A 424 -3.67 -12.64 -4.00
C MET A 424 -4.27 -13.93 -3.46
N ARG A 425 -3.41 -14.88 -3.07
CA ARG A 425 -3.80 -16.22 -2.65
C ARG A 425 -3.06 -16.69 -1.41
N ARG A 426 -3.76 -17.41 -0.53
CA ARG A 426 -3.20 -18.07 0.67
C ARG A 426 -2.42 -17.14 1.59
N CYS A 427 -2.72 -15.84 1.54
CA CYS A 427 -2.08 -14.84 2.37
C CYS A 427 -2.81 -14.64 3.70
N THR A 428 -2.07 -14.16 4.69
CA THR A 428 -2.63 -13.72 5.98
C THR A 428 -2.27 -12.26 6.21
N VAL A 429 -3.28 -11.44 6.48
CA VAL A 429 -3.11 -10.05 6.92
C VAL A 429 -3.77 -9.88 8.27
N ARG A 430 -3.03 -9.35 9.25
CA ARG A 430 -3.57 -9.18 10.60
C ARG A 430 -2.91 -8.04 11.36
N ASN A 431 -3.67 -7.49 12.31
CA ASN A 431 -3.19 -6.54 13.32
C ASN A 431 -2.60 -5.24 12.76
N ASN A 432 -2.81 -4.93 11.49
CA ASN A 432 -2.34 -3.68 10.92
C ASN A 432 -3.32 -2.53 11.19
N ARG A 433 -2.78 -1.31 11.19
CA ARG A 433 -3.55 -0.09 11.50
C ARG A 433 -4.59 0.26 10.44
N ALA A 434 -4.34 -0.02 9.17
CA ALA A 434 -5.23 0.41 8.10
C ALA A 434 -5.94 -0.77 7.42
N ARG A 435 -6.04 -0.79 6.10
CA ARG A 435 -6.81 -1.79 5.34
C ARG A 435 -5.99 -3.04 5.09
N SER A 436 -6.66 -4.18 4.89
CA SER A 436 -5.95 -5.37 4.41
C SER A 436 -5.55 -5.21 2.95
N ILE A 437 -6.45 -4.70 2.11
CA ILE A 437 -6.19 -4.47 0.69
C ILE A 437 -6.87 -3.17 0.26
N LEU A 438 -6.14 -2.30 -0.45
CA LEU A 438 -6.67 -1.19 -1.22
C LEU A 438 -6.38 -1.45 -2.70
N ILE A 439 -7.41 -1.44 -3.55
CA ILE A 439 -7.27 -1.77 -4.97
C ILE A 439 -8.02 -0.76 -5.83
N SER A 440 -7.30 -0.19 -6.80
CA SER A 440 -7.81 0.74 -7.80
C SER A 440 -7.15 0.41 -9.16
N THR A 441 -7.67 -0.62 -9.86
CA THR A 441 -7.17 -1.03 -11.19
C THR A 441 -8.29 -1.54 -12.09
N PRO A 442 -8.33 -1.14 -13.39
CA PRO A 442 -9.32 -1.65 -14.34
C PRO A 442 -9.02 -3.07 -14.84
N ARG A 443 -7.88 -3.65 -14.45
CA ARG A 443 -7.49 -5.01 -14.84
C ARG A 443 -8.13 -6.04 -13.90
N PRO A 444 -8.18 -7.32 -14.29
CA PRO A 444 -8.72 -8.36 -13.43
C PRO A 444 -8.05 -8.43 -12.06
N VAL A 445 -8.86 -8.60 -11.02
CA VAL A 445 -8.43 -8.78 -9.64
C VAL A 445 -9.03 -10.05 -9.08
N THR A 446 -8.19 -10.91 -8.51
CA THR A 446 -8.61 -12.13 -7.80
C THR A 446 -8.01 -12.15 -6.40
N VAL A 447 -8.88 -12.20 -5.38
CA VAL A 447 -8.51 -12.33 -3.97
C VAL A 447 -9.16 -13.58 -3.41
N GLU A 448 -8.38 -14.65 -3.20
CA GLU A 448 -8.96 -15.95 -2.83
C GLU A 448 -8.14 -16.72 -1.80
N ASP A 449 -8.85 -17.47 -0.96
CA ASP A 449 -8.27 -18.38 0.04
C ASP A 449 -7.35 -17.66 1.07
N ASN A 450 -7.67 -16.38 1.41
CA ASN A 450 -6.89 -15.57 2.34
C ASN A 450 -7.59 -15.44 3.71
N ARG A 451 -6.83 -14.96 4.70
CA ARG A 451 -7.34 -14.61 6.03
C ARG A 451 -7.00 -13.15 6.36
N PHE A 452 -8.02 -12.38 6.75
CA PHE A 452 -7.90 -10.95 7.01
C PHE A 452 -8.42 -10.57 8.41
N SER A 453 -7.67 -9.68 9.08
CA SER A 453 -8.07 -9.08 10.37
C SER A 453 -7.33 -7.75 10.55
N SER A 454 -7.89 -6.68 10.01
CA SER A 454 -7.31 -5.32 10.02
C SER A 454 -8.17 -4.33 10.80
N MET A 455 -7.53 -3.26 11.28
CA MET A 455 -8.23 -2.22 12.04
C MET A 455 -9.25 -1.43 11.20
N MET A 456 -9.05 -1.32 9.90
CA MET A 456 -9.98 -0.68 8.97
C MET A 456 -10.64 -1.71 8.03
N ALA A 457 -10.96 -1.32 6.80
CA ALA A 457 -11.64 -2.18 5.84
C ALA A 457 -10.85 -3.45 5.48
N GLY A 458 -11.56 -4.54 5.19
CA GLY A 458 -10.96 -5.76 4.67
C GLY A 458 -10.46 -5.55 3.24
N VAL A 459 -11.36 -5.22 2.34
CA VAL A 459 -11.04 -4.83 0.98
C VAL A 459 -11.65 -3.46 0.70
N LEU A 460 -10.81 -2.45 0.48
CA LEU A 460 -11.22 -1.13 0.02
C LEU A 460 -11.03 -1.04 -1.49
N ILE A 461 -12.11 -0.70 -2.19
CA ILE A 461 -12.11 -0.35 -3.61
C ILE A 461 -12.43 1.14 -3.67
N ALA A 462 -11.45 1.95 -4.06
CA ALA A 462 -11.53 3.40 -3.98
C ALA A 462 -11.29 4.06 -5.35
N GLY A 463 -11.11 5.33 -5.34
CA GLY A 463 -10.71 6.23 -6.43
C GLY A 463 -10.87 7.64 -5.92
N ASP A 464 -9.80 8.44 -6.01
CA ASP A 464 -9.73 9.76 -5.40
C ASP A 464 -8.96 10.73 -6.29
N ALA A 465 -9.64 11.80 -6.74
CA ALA A 465 -9.02 12.87 -7.51
C ALA A 465 -8.94 14.19 -6.73
N ASN A 466 -9.09 14.19 -5.39
CA ASN A 466 -9.19 15.39 -4.58
C ASN A 466 -8.32 15.42 -3.32
N SER A 467 -7.99 14.27 -2.74
CA SER A 467 -7.18 14.14 -1.52
C SER A 467 -5.81 13.50 -1.81
N TRP A 468 -5.78 12.19 -2.04
CA TRP A 468 -4.56 11.45 -2.34
C TRP A 468 -4.21 11.39 -3.83
N PHE A 469 -5.18 11.66 -4.70
CA PHE A 469 -5.03 11.58 -6.16
C PHE A 469 -4.63 10.18 -6.64
N GLU A 470 -5.16 9.16 -5.99
CA GLU A 470 -4.99 7.76 -6.37
C GLU A 470 -6.04 7.37 -7.42
N SER A 471 -5.59 7.04 -8.62
CA SER A 471 -6.47 6.75 -9.75
C SER A 471 -6.71 5.25 -9.96
N GLY A 472 -7.79 4.94 -10.62
CA GLY A 472 -8.13 3.63 -11.11
C GLY A 472 -9.52 3.14 -10.68
N SER A 473 -10.48 3.15 -11.62
CA SER A 473 -11.71 2.39 -11.42
C SER A 473 -11.43 0.90 -11.57
N VAL A 474 -12.11 0.05 -10.78
CA VAL A 474 -11.99 -1.41 -11.01
C VAL A 474 -12.86 -1.86 -12.18
N GLY A 475 -12.38 -2.85 -12.95
CA GLY A 475 -13.12 -3.47 -14.05
C GLY A 475 -13.85 -4.73 -13.64
N ASP A 476 -13.12 -5.75 -13.19
CA ASP A 476 -13.64 -7.04 -12.73
C ASP A 476 -12.87 -7.53 -11.51
N VAL A 477 -13.56 -7.63 -10.37
CA VAL A 477 -12.98 -8.04 -9.09
C VAL A 477 -13.72 -9.25 -8.55
N VAL A 478 -12.98 -10.30 -8.21
CA VAL A 478 -13.52 -11.51 -7.57
C VAL A 478 -12.85 -11.72 -6.23
N ILE A 479 -13.64 -11.68 -5.15
CA ILE A 479 -13.23 -11.90 -3.76
C ILE A 479 -13.93 -13.14 -3.27
N ARG A 480 -13.21 -14.26 -3.12
CA ARG A 480 -13.85 -15.55 -2.83
C ARG A 480 -13.08 -16.44 -1.88
N ARG A 481 -13.81 -17.24 -1.11
CA ARG A 481 -13.27 -18.24 -0.16
C ARG A 481 -12.29 -17.65 0.86
N ASN A 482 -12.43 -16.37 1.16
CA ASN A 482 -11.64 -15.72 2.19
C ASN A 482 -12.32 -15.82 3.57
N THR A 483 -11.51 -15.69 4.61
CA THR A 483 -11.99 -15.55 5.99
C THR A 483 -11.67 -14.14 6.49
N PHE A 484 -12.69 -13.37 6.85
CA PHE A 484 -12.57 -12.05 7.47
C PHE A 484 -12.95 -12.14 8.94
N VAL A 485 -12.12 -11.57 9.83
CA VAL A 485 -12.33 -11.63 11.27
C VAL A 485 -12.18 -10.25 11.89
N ASN A 486 -13.24 -9.75 12.52
CA ASN A 486 -13.26 -8.51 13.30
C ASN A 486 -12.59 -7.34 12.56
N MET A 487 -13.07 -7.05 11.35
CA MET A 487 -12.65 -5.88 10.59
C MET A 487 -13.28 -4.61 11.13
N GLY A 488 -12.64 -3.45 10.93
CA GLY A 488 -13.24 -2.16 11.28
C GLY A 488 -13.14 -1.78 12.76
N THR A 489 -12.14 -2.30 13.49
CA THR A 489 -12.00 -2.08 14.95
C THR A 489 -11.53 -0.69 15.35
N GLY A 490 -11.19 0.20 14.42
CA GLY A 490 -10.53 1.49 14.69
C GLY A 490 -11.39 2.53 15.38
N GLY A 491 -12.64 2.70 14.93
CA GLY A 491 -13.63 3.58 15.57
C GLY A 491 -13.65 5.04 15.09
N GLU A 492 -12.79 5.45 14.14
CA GLU A 492 -12.82 6.82 13.61
C GLU A 492 -14.03 7.06 12.70
N ASN A 493 -14.29 6.12 11.80
CA ASN A 493 -15.43 6.11 10.87
C ASN A 493 -15.88 4.66 10.66
N PRO A 494 -17.13 4.43 10.24
CA PRO A 494 -17.56 3.09 9.85
C PRO A 494 -16.64 2.53 8.77
N GLN A 495 -16.22 1.28 8.96
CA GLN A 495 -15.37 0.54 8.01
C GLN A 495 -16.05 -0.79 7.72
N SER A 496 -16.16 -1.13 6.44
CA SER A 496 -16.79 -2.37 6.01
C SER A 496 -15.77 -3.46 5.67
N VAL A 497 -16.17 -4.71 5.75
CA VAL A 497 -15.35 -5.83 5.28
C VAL A 497 -15.06 -5.69 3.78
N LEU A 498 -16.11 -5.46 2.99
CA LEU A 498 -16.00 -4.98 1.61
C LEU A 498 -16.50 -3.53 1.56
N GLN A 499 -15.62 -2.62 1.23
CA GLN A 499 -15.93 -1.19 1.13
C GLN A 499 -15.63 -0.69 -0.28
N ILE A 500 -16.67 -0.41 -1.05
CA ILE A 500 -16.57 0.19 -2.39
C ILE A 500 -16.95 1.65 -2.23
N SER A 501 -15.93 2.51 -2.08
CA SER A 501 -16.10 3.89 -1.62
C SER A 501 -15.22 4.86 -2.42
N PRO A 502 -15.55 5.12 -3.71
CA PRO A 502 -14.89 6.18 -4.46
C PRO A 502 -15.25 7.55 -3.87
N GLU A 503 -14.31 8.49 -3.88
CA GLU A 503 -14.54 9.86 -3.40
C GLU A 503 -15.41 10.65 -4.39
N ILE A 504 -16.71 10.32 -4.44
CA ILE A 504 -17.72 11.00 -5.24
C ILE A 504 -18.72 11.68 -4.31
N PRO A 505 -18.67 13.03 -4.17
CA PRO A 505 -19.63 13.77 -3.35
C PRO A 505 -21.06 13.61 -3.88
N ALA A 506 -22.05 13.93 -3.08
CA ALA A 506 -23.46 13.79 -3.45
C ALA A 506 -23.81 14.51 -4.78
N SER A 507 -23.17 15.65 -5.05
CA SER A 507 -23.34 16.41 -6.31
C SER A 507 -22.80 15.68 -7.56
N GLY A 508 -21.86 14.74 -7.38
CA GLY A 508 -21.26 13.97 -8.48
C GLY A 508 -21.95 12.64 -8.74
N ARG A 509 -22.93 12.25 -7.91
CA ARG A 509 -23.64 10.96 -8.01
C ARG A 509 -24.83 11.02 -8.96
N GLY A 510 -25.13 9.93 -9.63
CA GLY A 510 -26.28 9.84 -10.54
C GLY A 510 -25.91 10.03 -12.01
N GLY A 511 -26.92 10.42 -12.84
CA GLY A 511 -26.72 10.61 -14.29
C GLY A 511 -26.40 9.31 -15.06
N GLY A 512 -26.65 8.14 -14.48
CA GLY A 512 -26.46 6.83 -15.12
C GLY A 512 -25.00 6.40 -15.30
N PHE A 513 -24.03 7.14 -14.74
CA PHE A 513 -22.63 6.73 -14.72
C PHE A 513 -22.31 6.01 -13.42
N HIS A 514 -21.60 4.89 -13.53
CA HIS A 514 -21.07 4.12 -12.41
C HIS A 514 -19.55 4.04 -12.55
N TYR A 515 -18.83 4.42 -11.50
CA TYR A 515 -17.38 4.54 -11.57
C TYR A 515 -16.68 3.18 -11.62
N HIS A 516 -17.14 2.23 -10.80
CA HIS A 516 -16.57 0.88 -10.77
C HIS A 516 -17.39 -0.08 -11.66
N GLY A 517 -16.72 -1.10 -12.17
CA GLY A 517 -17.30 -2.17 -12.97
C GLY A 517 -17.97 -3.25 -12.12
N ARG A 518 -17.62 -4.51 -12.39
CA ARG A 518 -18.20 -5.70 -11.73
C ARG A 518 -17.38 -6.10 -10.50
N ILE A 519 -18.05 -6.29 -9.36
CA ILE A 519 -17.44 -6.77 -8.11
C ILE A 519 -18.24 -7.98 -7.59
N VAL A 520 -17.55 -9.09 -7.38
CA VAL A 520 -18.10 -10.35 -6.86
C VAL A 520 -17.52 -10.64 -5.50
N PHE A 521 -18.40 -10.82 -4.51
CA PHE A 521 -18.06 -11.24 -3.15
C PHE A 521 -18.76 -12.57 -2.87
N GLU A 522 -18.02 -13.69 -2.96
CA GLU A 522 -18.65 -15.01 -2.93
C GLU A 522 -17.92 -16.03 -2.07
N GLN A 523 -18.71 -16.93 -1.45
CA GLN A 523 -18.20 -18.07 -0.68
C GLN A 523 -17.21 -17.65 0.43
N ASN A 524 -17.31 -16.42 0.93
CA ASN A 524 -16.47 -15.95 2.03
C ASN A 524 -17.12 -16.29 3.39
N THR A 525 -16.28 -16.47 4.41
CA THR A 525 -16.71 -16.50 5.81
C THR A 525 -16.33 -15.17 6.44
N VAL A 526 -17.33 -14.46 6.96
CA VAL A 526 -17.17 -13.16 7.62
C VAL A 526 -17.64 -13.26 9.05
N ARG A 527 -16.74 -13.15 10.00
CA ARG A 527 -17.07 -13.04 11.42
C ARG A 527 -16.70 -11.65 11.92
N THR A 528 -17.67 -10.80 12.18
CA THR A 528 -17.44 -9.42 12.63
C THR A 528 -18.58 -8.91 13.53
N PHE A 529 -18.35 -7.82 14.22
CA PHE A 529 -19.20 -7.27 15.28
C PHE A 529 -20.09 -6.13 14.79
N ASP A 530 -19.64 -5.37 13.79
CA ASP A 530 -20.34 -4.14 13.39
C ASP A 530 -21.53 -4.42 12.47
N SER A 531 -22.41 -3.41 12.36
CA SER A 531 -23.62 -3.55 11.58
C SER A 531 -23.38 -3.46 10.07
N GLN A 532 -22.48 -2.60 9.62
CA GLN A 532 -22.19 -2.45 8.20
C GLN A 532 -21.03 -3.35 7.77
N VAL A 533 -21.35 -4.42 7.05
CA VAL A 533 -20.35 -5.39 6.59
C VAL A 533 -19.98 -5.16 5.12
N ILE A 534 -20.92 -4.73 4.31
CA ILE A 534 -20.70 -4.36 2.92
C ILE A 534 -21.24 -2.96 2.67
N TYR A 535 -20.40 -2.08 2.15
CA TYR A 535 -20.77 -0.78 1.60
C TYR A 535 -20.37 -0.70 0.14
N ALA A 536 -21.29 -0.28 -0.75
CA ALA A 536 -20.98 -0.12 -2.16
C ALA A 536 -21.59 1.15 -2.75
N LEU A 537 -20.75 2.03 -3.26
CA LEU A 537 -21.12 3.26 -3.96
C LEU A 537 -20.66 3.20 -5.42
N SER A 538 -21.58 3.52 -6.34
CA SER A 538 -21.27 3.80 -7.76
C SER A 538 -20.58 2.64 -8.49
N ALA A 539 -21.12 1.43 -8.33
CA ALA A 539 -20.68 0.22 -9.04
C ALA A 539 -21.67 -0.18 -10.13
N ASP A 540 -21.14 -0.66 -11.24
CA ASP A 540 -21.96 -1.15 -12.35
C ASP A 540 -22.69 -2.46 -11.96
N ARG A 541 -21.97 -3.39 -11.32
CA ARG A 541 -22.54 -4.65 -10.86
C ARG A 541 -21.90 -5.16 -9.58
N VAL A 542 -22.72 -5.44 -8.57
CA VAL A 542 -22.30 -6.03 -7.29
C VAL A 542 -22.99 -7.38 -7.09
N GLU A 543 -22.22 -8.45 -6.93
CA GLU A 543 -22.73 -9.80 -6.68
C GLU A 543 -22.27 -10.28 -5.30
N ILE A 544 -23.22 -10.58 -4.39
CA ILE A 544 -22.96 -11.05 -3.03
C ILE A 544 -23.64 -12.40 -2.90
N ARG A 545 -22.84 -13.50 -2.98
CA ARG A 545 -23.44 -14.82 -3.09
C ARG A 545 -22.72 -15.92 -2.32
N GLY A 546 -23.50 -16.78 -1.69
CA GLY A 546 -22.99 -17.96 -1.00
C GLY A 546 -22.07 -17.65 0.18
N ASN A 547 -22.15 -16.46 0.79
CA ASN A 547 -21.32 -16.09 1.92
C ASN A 547 -21.96 -16.51 3.25
N ARG A 548 -21.12 -16.82 4.21
CA ARG A 548 -21.51 -17.06 5.61
C ARG A 548 -21.07 -15.89 6.47
N PHE A 549 -22.04 -15.15 6.98
CA PHE A 549 -21.83 -14.03 7.92
C PHE A 549 -22.15 -14.48 9.35
N ILE A 550 -21.28 -14.12 10.28
CA ILE A 550 -21.38 -14.52 11.70
C ILE A 550 -21.12 -13.29 12.54
N GLN A 551 -22.06 -12.96 13.44
CA GLN A 551 -21.85 -11.91 14.43
C GLN A 551 -20.81 -12.36 15.47
N SER A 552 -19.81 -11.53 15.73
CA SER A 552 -18.82 -11.78 16.78
C SER A 552 -19.26 -11.17 18.12
N ASP A 553 -18.50 -11.47 19.18
CA ASP A 553 -18.85 -11.07 20.55
C ASP A 553 -18.45 -9.62 20.90
N TYR A 554 -17.79 -8.90 19.98
CA TYR A 554 -17.48 -7.48 20.20
C TYR A 554 -18.75 -6.63 20.12
N PRO A 555 -18.91 -5.62 20.98
CA PRO A 555 -20.02 -4.67 20.85
C PRO A 555 -19.86 -3.85 19.55
N PRO A 556 -20.96 -3.40 18.92
CA PRO A 556 -20.85 -2.52 17.76
C PRO A 556 -20.24 -1.16 18.17
N ILE A 557 -19.45 -0.56 17.25
CA ILE A 557 -18.92 0.80 17.43
C ILE A 557 -19.91 1.83 16.86
N PHE A 558 -20.56 1.49 15.75
CA PHE A 558 -21.50 2.36 15.06
C PHE A 558 -22.89 1.72 15.00
N ASP A 559 -23.89 2.48 15.46
CA ASP A 559 -25.27 2.03 15.47
C ASP A 559 -26.07 2.51 14.25
N GLY A 560 -27.17 1.83 13.98
CA GLY A 560 -28.17 2.27 13.01
C GLY A 560 -27.80 2.10 11.55
N LEU A 561 -26.70 1.42 11.23
CA LEU A 561 -26.29 1.11 9.86
C LEU A 561 -26.96 -0.19 9.36
N SER A 562 -27.25 -0.26 8.06
CA SER A 562 -27.68 -1.49 7.40
C SER A 562 -26.50 -2.43 7.23
N TYR A 563 -26.75 -3.74 7.27
CA TYR A 563 -25.73 -4.77 7.17
C TYR A 563 -25.04 -4.77 5.81
N ILE A 564 -25.85 -4.62 4.74
CA ILE A 564 -25.40 -4.35 3.38
C ILE A 564 -26.00 -3.02 2.95
N ASP A 565 -25.19 -2.08 2.51
CA ASP A 565 -25.59 -0.74 2.06
C ASP A 565 -25.13 -0.51 0.63
N LEU A 566 -26.08 -0.44 -0.30
CA LEU A 566 -25.85 -0.23 -1.71
C LEU A 566 -26.35 1.17 -2.11
N GLN A 567 -25.49 1.95 -2.72
CA GLN A 567 -25.79 3.32 -3.13
C GLN A 567 -25.40 3.56 -4.59
N HIS A 568 -26.35 4.03 -5.39
CA HIS A 568 -26.11 4.37 -6.79
C HIS A 568 -25.40 3.26 -7.57
N CYS A 569 -25.73 1.98 -7.31
CA CYS A 569 -25.29 0.83 -8.10
C CYS A 569 -26.29 0.54 -9.24
N ARG A 570 -25.80 0.16 -10.43
CA ARG A 570 -26.70 -0.15 -11.54
C ARG A 570 -27.44 -1.47 -11.32
N GLU A 571 -26.69 -2.51 -10.96
CA GLU A 571 -27.24 -3.84 -10.68
C GLU A 571 -26.62 -4.42 -9.42
N ALA A 572 -27.44 -5.07 -8.60
CA ALA A 572 -26.96 -5.88 -7.47
C ALA A 572 -27.72 -7.22 -7.40
N GLU A 573 -26.99 -8.28 -7.06
CA GLU A 573 -27.52 -9.61 -6.82
C GLU A 573 -27.06 -10.14 -5.46
N ILE A 574 -28.02 -10.52 -4.61
CA ILE A 574 -27.77 -11.02 -3.25
C ILE A 574 -28.45 -12.38 -3.13
N SER A 575 -27.67 -13.47 -3.12
CA SER A 575 -28.20 -14.82 -3.20
C SER A 575 -27.41 -15.87 -2.42
N GLY A 576 -28.09 -16.82 -1.81
CA GLY A 576 -27.49 -17.97 -1.14
C GLY A 576 -26.63 -17.63 0.08
N ASN A 577 -26.76 -16.44 0.67
CA ASN A 577 -26.03 -16.05 1.85
C ASN A 577 -26.76 -16.51 3.13
N SER A 578 -26.01 -16.59 4.23
CA SER A 578 -26.56 -16.83 5.57
C SER A 578 -25.97 -15.85 6.58
N PHE A 579 -26.78 -15.43 7.56
CA PHE A 579 -26.34 -14.64 8.70
C PHE A 579 -26.70 -15.35 10.01
N GLU A 580 -25.73 -15.49 10.87
CA GLU A 580 -25.84 -16.04 12.22
C GLU A 580 -25.59 -14.92 13.23
N GLY A 581 -26.62 -14.46 13.92
CA GLY A 581 -26.54 -13.38 14.91
C GLY A 581 -27.88 -13.16 15.63
N ASP A 582 -27.93 -12.19 16.50
CA ASP A 582 -29.08 -11.85 17.36
C ASP A 582 -30.07 -10.88 16.68
N ARG A 583 -29.81 -10.46 15.45
CA ARG A 583 -30.64 -9.55 14.65
C ARG A 583 -30.86 -10.09 13.23
N THR A 584 -31.75 -9.44 12.49
CA THR A 584 -31.91 -9.69 11.05
C THR A 584 -30.94 -8.80 10.25
N ALA A 585 -30.20 -9.38 9.31
CA ALA A 585 -29.34 -8.62 8.41
C ALA A 585 -30.19 -7.83 7.40
N GLU A 586 -30.18 -6.51 7.53
CA GLU A 586 -30.90 -5.57 6.67
C GLU A 586 -30.07 -5.19 5.45
N VAL A 587 -30.70 -5.10 4.28
CA VAL A 587 -30.11 -4.62 3.04
C VAL A 587 -30.72 -3.27 2.67
N SER A 588 -29.93 -2.23 2.64
CA SER A 588 -30.32 -0.91 2.13
C SER A 588 -29.95 -0.76 0.67
N ALA A 589 -30.82 -0.14 -0.13
CA ALA A 589 -30.56 0.18 -1.52
C ALA A 589 -31.09 1.59 -1.84
N VAL A 590 -30.20 2.54 -2.05
CA VAL A 590 -30.54 3.95 -2.29
C VAL A 590 -30.01 4.38 -3.67
N GLY A 591 -30.92 4.88 -4.51
CA GLY A 591 -30.57 5.34 -5.86
C GLY A 591 -30.04 4.25 -6.79
N CYS A 592 -30.27 2.98 -6.47
CA CYS A 592 -29.86 1.83 -7.29
C CYS A 592 -30.84 1.56 -8.44
N GLY A 593 -30.34 0.94 -9.53
CA GLY A 593 -31.17 0.54 -10.66
C GLY A 593 -31.94 -0.75 -10.35
N SER A 594 -31.33 -1.91 -10.47
CA SER A 594 -31.95 -3.21 -10.21
C SER A 594 -31.26 -3.93 -9.06
N VAL A 595 -31.99 -4.19 -7.97
CA VAL A 595 -31.51 -5.01 -6.85
C VAL A 595 -32.36 -6.27 -6.75
N ARG A 596 -31.72 -7.43 -6.92
CA ARG A 596 -32.36 -8.74 -6.83
C ARG A 596 -31.88 -9.46 -5.59
N MET A 597 -32.81 -9.77 -4.68
CA MET A 597 -32.57 -10.61 -3.51
C MET A 597 -33.25 -11.96 -3.71
N ALA A 598 -32.52 -13.04 -3.54
CA ALA A 598 -33.10 -14.37 -3.47
C ALA A 598 -33.88 -14.50 -2.16
N PRO A 599 -35.13 -15.04 -2.19
CA PRO A 599 -35.94 -15.20 -0.98
C PRO A 599 -35.39 -16.29 -0.07
N GLY A 600 -35.74 -16.21 1.23
CA GLY A 600 -35.46 -17.27 2.21
C GLY A 600 -33.98 -17.46 2.56
N GLN A 601 -33.16 -16.44 2.44
CA GLN A 601 -31.78 -16.48 2.92
C GLN A 601 -31.76 -16.45 4.46
N PRO A 602 -31.17 -17.46 5.14
CA PRO A 602 -31.20 -17.52 6.60
C PRO A 602 -30.61 -16.27 7.25
N GLY A 603 -31.36 -15.65 8.19
CA GLY A 603 -30.93 -14.47 8.95
C GLY A 603 -31.01 -13.14 8.19
N PHE A 604 -31.36 -13.13 6.91
CA PHE A 604 -31.57 -11.90 6.12
C PHE A 604 -33.04 -11.49 6.06
N ALA A 605 -33.29 -10.18 5.92
CA ALA A 605 -34.59 -9.67 5.54
C ALA A 605 -34.92 -10.09 4.08
N ASP A 606 -36.19 -10.37 3.79
CA ASP A 606 -36.60 -10.79 2.45
C ASP A 606 -36.71 -9.62 1.44
N THR A 607 -36.68 -8.38 1.91
CA THR A 607 -36.83 -7.16 1.10
C THR A 607 -35.78 -6.12 1.44
N THR A 608 -35.47 -5.27 0.48
CA THR A 608 -34.59 -4.11 0.69
C THR A 608 -35.36 -2.96 1.34
N VAL A 609 -34.64 -2.10 2.05
CA VAL A 609 -35.13 -0.83 2.59
C VAL A 609 -34.38 0.34 1.92
N GLU A 610 -34.97 1.53 1.94
CA GLU A 610 -34.28 2.78 1.60
C GLU A 610 -33.84 3.49 2.88
N LYS A 611 -32.59 3.28 3.27
CA LYS A 611 -32.02 3.86 4.48
C LYS A 611 -30.66 4.44 4.17
N PRO A 612 -30.58 5.74 3.85
CA PRO A 612 -29.31 6.35 3.48
C PRO A 612 -28.33 6.32 4.66
N ASN A 613 -27.09 5.95 4.39
CA ASN A 613 -26.01 6.03 5.37
C ASN A 613 -25.56 7.49 5.52
N THR A 614 -25.75 8.05 6.70
CA THR A 614 -25.43 9.45 6.98
C THR A 614 -23.97 9.70 7.32
N TYR A 615 -23.18 8.67 7.60
CA TYR A 615 -21.76 8.81 7.97
C TYR A 615 -20.88 9.22 6.79
N TYR A 616 -21.13 8.66 5.60
CA TYR A 616 -20.34 8.97 4.38
C TYR A 616 -20.81 10.23 3.63
N TYR A 617 -21.90 10.87 4.07
CA TYR A 617 -22.40 12.12 3.47
C TYR A 617 -21.80 13.39 4.09
N LYS A 618 -20.92 13.24 5.10
CA LYS A 618 -20.33 14.40 5.81
C LYS A 618 -18.93 14.76 5.32
N GLN A 619 -18.45 14.09 4.26
CA GLN A 619 -17.16 14.42 3.62
C GLN A 619 -17.35 15.24 2.36
#